data_02d9aa9973bb190d64305df048a0e188
#
_entry.id   02d9aa9973bb190d64305df048a0e188
#
_cell.length_a   1.000
_cell.length_b   1.000
_cell.length_c   1.000
_cell.angle_alpha   90.00
_cell.angle_beta   90.00
_cell.angle_gamma   90.00
#
_symmetry.space_group_name_H-M   'P 1'
#
loop_
_entity.id
_entity.type
_entity.pdbx_description
1 polymer ?
#
loop_
_entity_poly.entity_id
_entity_poly.type
_entity_poly.pdbx_seq_one_letter_code
_entity_poly.pdbx_strand_id
1 'polypeptide(L)' 'MSRKAVNTTLNEELYQKIRILALKKGCNANNLMEEGMEMVINKYENQEKE' A
#
# COMPACT_ATOMS: atom_id res chain seq x y z
N MET A 1 -2.00 -15.34 -6.99
CA MET A 1 -2.39 -15.33 -5.58
C MET A 1 -3.79 -14.81 -5.40
N SER A 2 -4.51 -15.39 -4.47
CA SER A 2 -5.88 -14.97 -4.23
C SER A 2 -5.91 -13.69 -3.41
N ARG A 3 -6.98 -12.94 -3.55
CA ARG A 3 -7.18 -11.70 -2.81
C ARG A 3 -8.03 -11.98 -1.60
N LYS A 4 -7.81 -11.20 -0.58
CA LYS A 4 -8.51 -11.38 0.68
C LYS A 4 -9.02 -10.04 1.16
N ALA A 5 -10.27 -10.02 1.61
CA ALA A 5 -10.83 -8.81 2.23
C ALA A 5 -10.35 -8.73 3.66
N VAL A 6 -9.84 -7.57 4.04
CA VAL A 6 -9.36 -7.36 5.40
C VAL A 6 -9.97 -6.11 5.97
N ASN A 7 -10.20 -6.12 7.27
CA ASN A 7 -10.64 -4.96 8.02
C ASN A 7 -9.46 -4.43 8.83
N THR A 8 -9.19 -3.14 8.67
CA THR A 8 -8.10 -2.54 9.42
C THR A 8 -8.36 -1.06 9.60
N THR A 9 -7.71 -0.47 10.58
CA THR A 9 -7.74 0.97 10.75
C THR A 9 -6.47 1.55 10.18
N LEU A 10 -6.62 2.67 9.48
CA LEU A 10 -5.50 3.32 8.83
C LEU A 10 -5.47 4.78 9.22
N ASN A 11 -4.29 5.38 9.09
CA ASN A 11 -4.16 6.82 9.23
C ASN A 11 -5.01 7.48 8.14
N GLU A 12 -5.95 8.31 8.56
CA GLU A 12 -6.91 8.87 7.63
C GLU A 12 -6.25 9.79 6.61
N GLU A 13 -5.28 10.57 7.06
CA GLU A 13 -4.58 11.48 6.15
C GLU A 13 -3.84 10.73 5.06
N LEU A 14 -3.13 9.69 5.44
CA LEU A 14 -2.38 8.90 4.47
C LEU A 14 -3.32 8.18 3.51
N TYR A 15 -4.41 7.67 4.03
CA TYR A 15 -5.38 6.97 3.20
C TYR A 15 -5.97 7.91 2.16
N GLN A 16 -6.33 9.12 2.57
CA GLN A 16 -6.88 10.09 1.63
C GLN A 16 -5.86 10.50 0.57
N LYS A 17 -4.62 10.65 0.96
CA LYS A 17 -3.59 11.00 0.00
C LYS A 17 -3.40 9.91 -1.05
N ILE A 18 -3.47 8.66 -0.62
CA ILE A 18 -3.36 7.53 -1.54
C ILE A 18 -4.53 7.53 -2.51
N ARG A 19 -5.73 7.80 -2.02
CA ARG A 19 -6.89 7.81 -2.89
C ARG A 19 -6.82 8.92 -3.93
N ILE A 20 -6.38 10.09 -3.53
CA ILE A 20 -6.23 11.21 -4.45
C ILE A 20 -5.16 10.88 -5.50
N LEU A 21 -4.06 10.30 -5.06
CA LEU A 21 -3.00 9.93 -5.97
C LEU A 21 -3.48 8.90 -6.98
N ALA A 22 -4.28 7.94 -6.53
CA ALA A 22 -4.82 6.93 -7.42
C ALA A 22 -5.70 7.55 -8.49
N LEU A 23 -6.51 8.54 -8.13
CA LEU A 23 -7.33 9.24 -9.09
C LEU A 23 -6.47 9.94 -10.14
N LYS A 24 -5.40 10.58 -9.70
CA LYS A 24 -4.52 11.29 -10.62
C LYS A 24 -3.84 10.32 -11.59
N LYS A 25 -3.50 9.14 -11.11
CA LYS A 25 -2.83 8.15 -11.94
C LYS A 25 -3.78 7.28 -12.73
N GLY A 26 -5.06 7.37 -12.43
CA GLY A 26 -6.05 6.57 -13.12
C GLY A 26 -6.03 5.11 -12.73
N CYS A 27 -5.73 4.81 -11.47
CA CYS A 27 -5.70 3.44 -11.00
C CYS A 27 -6.45 3.33 -9.68
N ASN A 28 -6.56 2.11 -9.17
CA ASN A 28 -7.22 1.83 -7.90
C ASN A 28 -6.31 2.17 -6.73
N ALA A 29 -6.91 2.69 -5.66
CA ALA A 29 -6.16 2.91 -4.44
C ALA A 29 -5.58 1.61 -3.90
N ASN A 30 -6.29 0.49 -4.09
CA ASN A 30 -5.78 -0.80 -3.65
C ASN A 30 -4.46 -1.15 -4.31
N ASN A 31 -4.31 -0.81 -5.59
CA ASN A 31 -3.06 -1.07 -6.28
C ASN A 31 -1.90 -0.31 -5.67
N LEU A 32 -2.14 0.94 -5.32
CA LEU A 32 -1.10 1.75 -4.69
C LEU A 32 -0.76 1.24 -3.30
N MET A 33 -1.78 0.81 -2.56
CA MET A 33 -1.54 0.27 -1.23
C MET A 33 -0.72 -1.02 -1.29
N GLU A 34 -1.03 -1.88 -2.24
CA GLU A 34 -0.29 -3.12 -2.40
C GLU A 34 1.16 -2.84 -2.81
N GLU A 35 1.35 -1.88 -3.67
CA GLU A 35 2.70 -1.47 -4.05
C GLU A 35 3.47 -0.99 -2.83
N GLY A 36 2.82 -0.19 -1.99
CA GLY A 36 3.46 0.29 -0.79
C GLY A 36 3.83 -0.83 0.17
N MET A 37 2.93 -1.81 0.28
CA MET A 37 3.22 -2.97 1.12
C MET A 37 4.45 -3.72 0.63
N GLU A 38 4.55 -3.90 -0.68
CA GLU A 38 5.70 -4.59 -1.25
C GLU A 38 6.99 -3.83 -0.98
N MET A 39 6.93 -2.52 -1.13
CA MET A 39 8.10 -1.70 -0.90
C MET A 39 8.57 -1.79 0.55
N VAL A 40 7.62 -1.75 1.48
CA VAL A 40 7.96 -1.83 2.89
C VAL A 40 8.55 -3.19 3.24
N ILE A 41 7.96 -4.24 2.70
CA ILE A 41 8.46 -5.58 2.96
C ILE A 41 9.89 -5.72 2.43
N ASN A 42 10.13 -5.26 1.22
CA ASN A 42 11.46 -5.32 0.63
C ASN A 42 12.47 -4.53 1.45
N LYS A 43 12.06 -3.38 1.92
CA LYS A 43 12.94 -2.53 2.70
C LYS A 43 13.43 -3.23 3.96
N TYR A 44 12.51 -3.83 4.70
CA TYR A 44 12.87 -4.43 5.96
C TYR A 44 13.53 -5.79 5.79
N GLU A 45 13.13 -6.53 4.77
CA GLU A 45 13.82 -7.80 4.50
C GLU A 45 15.27 -7.59 4.11
N ASN A 46 15.53 -6.55 3.33
CA ASN A 46 16.92 -6.25 2.97
C ASN A 46 17.74 -5.87 4.18
N GLN A 47 17.15 -5.16 5.11
CA GLN A 47 17.86 -4.79 6.32
C GLN A 47 18.19 -5.99 7.19
N GLU A 48 17.32 -6.97 7.20
CA GLU A 48 17.54 -8.16 8.03
C GLU A 48 18.60 -9.08 7.48
N LYS A 49 18.91 -8.94 6.23
CA LYS A 49 19.85 -9.84 5.58
C LYS A 49 21.31 -9.56 5.91
N GLU A 50 21.59 -8.58 6.65
CA GLU A 50 22.98 -8.25 6.96
C GLU A 50 23.68 -9.21 7.86
#